data_e95a1b50246362a5be4a6c8956377d86
#
_entry.id   e95a1b50246362a5be4a6c8956377d86
#
_cell.length_a   1.000
_cell.length_b   1.000
_cell.length_c   1.000
_cell.angle_alpha   90.00
_cell.angle_beta   90.00
_cell.angle_gamma   90.00
#
_symmetry.space_group_name_H-M   'P 1'
#
loop_
_entity.id
_entity.type
_entity.pdbx_description
1 polymer ?
#
loop_
_entity_poly.entity_id
_entity_poly.type
_entity_poly.pdbx_seq_one_letter_code
_entity_poly.pdbx_strand_id
1 'polypeptide(L)'
;MSATLGWADALWLARRRTPNDRLRYWGSLLSSAITAALLCTAAGLLALQQGSVISRIQVVADDGTRGGVAFAVLLVALPALHLTGQTWKLGSIERRDRMRQLRDAGAGTDQLRRVAVADTVIPVAVGATLGMILLGLTIAVLNMSRQPAPGYHGVALPAGAVDISAAMAVVPNVVTASWWPPLLAVGSVTAGAAAAAARSVRHLDHPSHRRPSLARFVAGRVAPRTARPDLLLALRRIADEPRTTTRPALLLGLAAVVATASTWLNRQARFVIGEEQWTADDYYSQAYNLVWLATAVGIGLCALGLVVALSDAVVRRRRTDAAAVAAGVPATTLRRALTLQTLLPAIPAILLGLAIGGATSVAFTGRSRGDWLGDPAANGPLIPLPWGLWAIWGVALIVVATLAALIASTALTRTTQPDQLRVPA
;
A
#
# COMPACT_ATOMS: atom_id res chain seq x y z
N MET A 1 -5.90 18.72 44.03
CA MET A 1 -6.66 17.57 43.51
C MET A 1 -6.46 17.49 41.99
N SER A 2 -5.55 16.65 41.50
CA SER A 2 -5.32 16.47 40.07
C SER A 2 -6.49 15.62 39.52
N ALA A 3 -7.40 16.25 38.76
CA ALA A 3 -8.44 15.55 38.05
C ALA A 3 -7.76 14.56 37.07
N THR A 4 -7.89 13.27 37.35
CA THR A 4 -7.33 12.23 36.49
C THR A 4 -8.19 12.14 35.23
N LEU A 5 -7.63 12.56 34.07
CA LEU A 5 -8.27 12.37 32.76
C LEU A 5 -8.62 10.89 32.56
N GLY A 6 -9.92 10.58 32.60
CA GLY A 6 -10.45 9.25 32.36
C GLY A 6 -10.51 8.93 30.87
N TRP A 7 -10.89 7.70 30.52
CA TRP A 7 -11.12 7.29 29.13
C TRP A 7 -12.28 8.07 28.47
N ALA A 8 -13.31 8.45 29.25
CA ALA A 8 -14.44 9.26 28.76
C ALA A 8 -13.96 10.65 28.31
N ASP A 9 -13.07 11.28 29.08
CA ASP A 9 -12.50 12.59 28.75
C ASP A 9 -11.57 12.50 27.52
N ALA A 10 -10.78 11.42 27.43
CA ALA A 10 -9.93 11.16 26.27
C ALA A 10 -10.76 10.97 24.98
N LEU A 11 -11.89 10.27 25.05
CA LEU A 11 -12.84 10.09 23.96
C LEU A 11 -13.52 11.40 23.56
N TRP A 12 -13.92 12.22 24.55
CA TRP A 12 -14.51 13.52 24.29
C TRP A 12 -13.52 14.49 23.62
N LEU A 13 -12.27 14.53 24.09
CA LEU A 13 -11.17 15.28 23.47
C LEU A 13 -10.89 14.82 22.04
N ALA A 14 -10.92 13.51 21.78
CA ALA A 14 -10.71 12.94 20.46
C ALA A 14 -11.86 13.27 19.46
N ARG A 15 -13.06 13.62 19.95
CA ARG A 15 -14.20 14.02 19.10
C ARG A 15 -14.14 15.48 18.67
N ARG A 16 -13.47 16.38 19.42
CA ARG A 16 -13.29 17.78 19.02
C ARG A 16 -12.22 17.92 17.95
N ARG A 17 -12.64 18.04 16.69
CA ARG A 17 -11.79 17.98 15.49
C ARG A 17 -11.71 19.33 14.80
N THR A 18 -10.47 19.69 14.42
CA THR A 18 -10.21 20.74 13.44
C THR A 18 -10.53 20.26 12.02
N PRO A 19 -10.68 21.15 11.01
CA PRO A 19 -10.86 20.76 9.62
C PRO A 19 -9.76 19.80 9.12
N ASN A 20 -8.50 19.99 9.53
CA ASN A 20 -7.37 19.14 9.18
C ASN A 20 -7.48 17.73 9.80
N ASP A 21 -8.05 17.64 11.01
CA ASP A 21 -8.33 16.35 11.66
C ASP A 21 -9.39 15.54 10.93
N ARG A 22 -10.33 16.19 10.22
CA ARG A 22 -11.34 15.49 9.41
C ARG A 22 -10.69 14.72 8.26
N LEU A 23 -9.78 15.34 7.52
CA LEU A 23 -9.08 14.68 6.40
C LEU A 23 -8.28 13.46 6.89
N ARG A 24 -7.58 13.62 8.02
CA ARG A 24 -6.87 12.52 8.66
C ARG A 24 -7.81 11.39 9.09
N TYR A 25 -8.93 11.74 9.68
CA TYR A 25 -9.92 10.76 10.14
C TYR A 25 -10.46 9.93 8.98
N TRP A 26 -10.92 10.57 7.91
CA TRP A 26 -11.41 9.88 6.72
C TRP A 26 -10.31 9.09 6.02
N GLY A 27 -9.11 9.64 5.93
CA GLY A 27 -7.94 8.94 5.39
C GLY A 27 -7.58 7.69 6.18
N SER A 28 -7.58 7.77 7.52
CA SER A 28 -7.32 6.63 8.40
C SER A 28 -8.43 5.58 8.32
N LEU A 29 -9.69 6.01 8.24
CA LEU A 29 -10.86 5.14 8.12
C LEU A 29 -10.80 4.36 6.80
N LEU A 30 -10.63 5.04 5.66
CA LEU A 30 -10.59 4.41 4.34
C LEU A 30 -9.40 3.48 4.19
N SER A 31 -8.21 3.94 4.57
CA SER A 31 -7.00 3.11 4.44
C SER A 31 -7.03 1.88 5.33
N SER A 32 -7.57 1.98 6.56
CA SER A 32 -7.72 0.83 7.45
C SER A 32 -8.81 -0.13 6.96
N ALA A 33 -9.89 0.37 6.35
CA ALA A 33 -10.91 -0.46 5.71
C ALA A 33 -10.33 -1.32 4.59
N ILE A 34 -9.58 -0.71 3.68
CA ILE A 34 -8.91 -1.41 2.57
C ILE A 34 -7.91 -2.44 3.12
N THR A 35 -7.08 -2.02 4.09
CA THR A 35 -6.08 -2.91 4.69
C THR A 35 -6.71 -4.12 5.37
N ALA A 36 -7.76 -3.91 6.17
CA ALA A 36 -8.46 -4.99 6.84
C ALA A 36 -9.14 -5.94 5.87
N ALA A 37 -9.78 -5.41 4.82
CA ALA A 37 -10.39 -6.22 3.77
C ALA A 37 -9.35 -7.11 3.06
N LEU A 38 -8.19 -6.57 2.67
CA LEU A 38 -7.12 -7.32 2.03
C LEU A 38 -6.54 -8.40 2.97
N LEU A 39 -6.26 -8.06 4.22
CA LEU A 39 -5.75 -9.02 5.20
C LEU A 39 -6.75 -10.14 5.47
N CYS A 40 -8.03 -9.80 5.59
CA CYS A 40 -9.09 -10.81 5.76
C CYS A 40 -9.21 -11.71 4.53
N THR A 41 -9.16 -11.14 3.33
CA THR A 41 -9.20 -11.93 2.09
C THR A 41 -8.04 -12.92 2.05
N ALA A 42 -6.81 -12.48 2.32
CA ALA A 42 -5.64 -13.36 2.35
C ALA A 42 -5.76 -14.45 3.42
N ALA A 43 -6.12 -14.08 4.64
CA ALA A 43 -6.28 -15.03 5.75
C ALA A 43 -7.47 -15.98 5.51
N GLY A 44 -8.58 -15.48 4.96
CA GLY A 44 -9.75 -16.26 4.63
C GLY A 44 -9.48 -17.28 3.53
N LEU A 45 -8.70 -16.93 2.50
CA LEU A 45 -8.27 -17.87 1.48
C LEU A 45 -7.45 -19.03 2.05
N LEU A 46 -6.58 -18.74 3.02
CA LEU A 46 -5.82 -19.77 3.72
C LEU A 46 -6.66 -20.60 4.70
N ALA A 47 -7.78 -20.05 5.18
CA ALA A 47 -8.68 -20.74 6.11
C ALA A 47 -9.70 -21.65 5.42
N LEU A 48 -9.85 -21.55 4.08
CA LEU A 48 -10.74 -22.41 3.32
C LEU A 48 -10.24 -23.85 3.35
N GLN A 49 -11.14 -24.77 3.70
CA GLN A 49 -10.82 -26.20 3.78
C GLN A 49 -10.61 -26.77 2.37
N GLN A 50 -9.74 -27.79 2.27
CA GLN A 50 -9.48 -28.49 1.03
C GLN A 50 -10.75 -29.17 0.51
N GLY A 51 -11.00 -29.08 -0.81
CA GLY A 51 -12.14 -29.70 -1.46
C GLY A 51 -13.51 -29.07 -1.17
N SER A 52 -13.60 -28.06 -0.30
CA SER A 52 -14.88 -27.45 0.11
C SER A 52 -15.31 -26.26 -0.75
N VAL A 53 -14.47 -25.80 -1.66
CA VAL A 53 -14.69 -24.56 -2.42
C VAL A 53 -15.00 -24.86 -3.87
N ILE A 54 -16.25 -24.66 -4.23
CA ILE A 54 -16.66 -24.61 -5.63
C ILE A 54 -16.82 -23.12 -5.98
N SER A 55 -15.88 -22.60 -6.77
CA SER A 55 -15.88 -21.19 -7.19
C SER A 55 -15.75 -21.11 -8.72
N ARG A 56 -16.43 -20.13 -9.32
CA ARG A 56 -16.29 -19.83 -10.75
C ARG A 56 -14.86 -19.38 -11.09
N ILE A 57 -14.15 -18.82 -10.12
CA ILE A 57 -12.73 -18.50 -10.25
C ILE A 57 -11.92 -19.73 -9.90
N GLN A 58 -11.57 -20.52 -10.92
CA GLN A 58 -10.87 -21.82 -10.77
C GLN A 58 -9.57 -21.70 -9.96
N VAL A 59 -8.81 -20.63 -10.16
CA VAL A 59 -7.55 -20.37 -9.44
C VAL A 59 -7.72 -20.27 -7.91
N VAL A 60 -8.89 -19.83 -7.45
CA VAL A 60 -9.21 -19.75 -6.01
C VAL A 60 -9.81 -21.06 -5.51
N ALA A 61 -10.48 -21.80 -6.39
CA ALA A 61 -11.04 -23.12 -6.06
C ALA A 61 -9.96 -24.18 -5.91
N ASP A 62 -8.89 -24.10 -6.70
CA ASP A 62 -7.79 -25.05 -6.68
C ASP A 62 -6.89 -24.87 -5.45
N ASP A 63 -6.72 -25.95 -4.68
CA ASP A 63 -5.94 -25.96 -3.44
C ASP A 63 -4.45 -25.65 -3.67
N GLY A 64 -3.90 -26.08 -4.81
CA GLY A 64 -2.50 -25.88 -5.15
C GLY A 64 -2.13 -24.42 -5.39
N THR A 65 -3.04 -23.61 -5.93
CA THR A 65 -2.80 -22.21 -6.27
C THR A 65 -3.35 -21.21 -5.27
N ARG A 66 -4.25 -21.63 -4.38
CA ARG A 66 -4.88 -20.78 -3.36
C ARG A 66 -3.86 -20.05 -2.48
N GLY A 67 -2.80 -20.76 -2.07
CA GLY A 67 -1.68 -20.16 -1.31
C GLY A 67 -0.98 -19.03 -2.08
N GLY A 68 -0.79 -19.20 -3.38
CA GLY A 68 -0.22 -18.17 -4.27
C GLY A 68 -1.11 -16.93 -4.39
N VAL A 69 -2.42 -17.12 -4.51
CA VAL A 69 -3.39 -16.01 -4.53
C VAL A 69 -3.40 -15.27 -3.19
N ALA A 70 -3.42 -15.98 -2.07
CA ALA A 70 -3.34 -15.39 -0.74
C ALA A 70 -2.05 -14.57 -0.56
N PHE A 71 -0.92 -15.09 -1.03
CA PHE A 71 0.36 -14.38 -1.02
C PHE A 71 0.31 -13.12 -1.90
N ALA A 72 -0.27 -13.19 -3.09
CA ALA A 72 -0.44 -12.01 -3.96
C ALA A 72 -1.30 -10.92 -3.28
N VAL A 73 -2.39 -11.30 -2.61
CA VAL A 73 -3.21 -10.36 -1.83
C VAL A 73 -2.43 -9.75 -0.67
N LEU A 74 -1.58 -10.52 0.01
CA LEU A 74 -0.68 -10.00 1.06
C LEU A 74 0.32 -8.98 0.50
N LEU A 75 0.87 -9.20 -0.69
CA LEU A 75 1.74 -8.22 -1.34
C LEU A 75 1.02 -6.90 -1.62
N VAL A 76 -0.25 -6.94 -2.02
CA VAL A 76 -1.10 -5.73 -2.19
C VAL A 76 -1.45 -5.09 -0.83
N ALA A 77 -1.53 -5.86 0.23
CA ALA A 77 -1.77 -5.34 1.58
C ALA A 77 -0.59 -4.48 2.10
N LEU A 78 0.64 -4.70 1.62
CA LEU A 78 1.81 -3.89 2.03
C LEU A 78 1.68 -2.40 1.66
N PRO A 79 1.34 -2.01 0.41
CA PRO A 79 1.00 -0.63 0.07
C PRO A 79 -0.16 -0.07 0.89
N ALA A 80 -1.20 -0.86 1.15
CA ALA A 80 -2.35 -0.43 1.97
C ALA A 80 -1.94 -0.14 3.42
N LEU A 81 -1.12 -1.01 4.02
CA LEU A 81 -0.52 -0.81 5.34
C LEU A 81 0.36 0.45 5.37
N HIS A 82 1.14 0.67 4.30
CA HIS A 82 1.95 1.88 4.18
C HIS A 82 1.08 3.13 4.13
N LEU A 83 0.04 3.14 3.30
CA LEU A 83 -0.94 4.22 3.21
C LEU A 83 -1.58 4.51 4.57
N THR A 84 -2.02 3.48 5.29
CA THR A 84 -2.54 3.60 6.65
C THR A 84 -1.51 4.24 7.60
N GLY A 85 -0.26 3.82 7.52
CA GLY A 85 0.84 4.42 8.29
C GLY A 85 1.14 5.87 7.92
N GLN A 86 0.90 6.31 6.68
CA GLN A 86 1.04 7.72 6.26
C GLN A 86 -0.13 8.57 6.75
N THR A 87 -1.36 8.07 6.64
CA THR A 87 -2.56 8.80 7.14
C THR A 87 -2.49 9.06 8.64
N TRP A 88 -1.88 8.17 9.43
CA TRP A 88 -1.66 8.40 10.85
C TRP A 88 -0.68 9.53 11.15
N LYS A 89 0.22 9.86 10.22
CA LYS A 89 1.19 10.95 10.37
C LYS A 89 0.62 12.31 9.97
N LEU A 90 -0.47 12.36 9.21
CA LEU A 90 -1.12 13.60 8.84
C LEU A 90 -1.44 14.43 10.10
N GLY A 91 -1.13 15.73 10.06
CA GLY A 91 -1.35 16.64 11.19
C GLY A 91 -0.51 16.32 12.42
N SER A 92 0.62 15.62 12.28
CA SER A 92 1.48 15.24 13.41
C SER A 92 2.06 16.45 14.17
N ILE A 93 2.21 17.61 13.53
CA ILE A 93 2.71 18.83 14.18
C ILE A 93 1.62 19.39 15.12
N GLU A 94 0.42 19.62 14.61
CA GLU A 94 -0.71 20.14 15.38
C GLU A 94 -1.03 19.22 16.58
N ARG A 95 -0.91 17.91 16.38
CA ARG A 95 -1.07 16.94 17.46
C ARG A 95 0.05 17.06 18.50
N ARG A 96 1.29 17.22 18.09
CA ARG A 96 2.41 17.42 19.03
C ARG A 96 2.25 18.69 19.83
N ASP A 97 1.82 19.78 19.21
CA ASP A 97 1.59 21.04 19.88
C ASP A 97 0.43 20.93 20.89
N ARG A 98 -0.66 20.24 20.49
CA ARG A 98 -1.77 19.92 21.40
C ARG A 98 -1.33 19.04 22.58
N MET A 99 -0.50 18.02 22.33
CA MET A 99 0.03 17.17 23.40
C MET A 99 0.97 17.94 24.34
N ARG A 100 1.77 18.89 23.79
CA ARG A 100 2.60 19.79 24.62
C ARG A 100 1.72 20.69 25.48
N GLN A 101 0.70 21.33 24.91
CA GLN A 101 -0.25 22.15 25.67
C GLN A 101 -0.93 21.36 26.81
N LEU A 102 -1.36 20.12 26.54
CA LEU A 102 -1.92 19.25 27.58
C LEU A 102 -0.88 18.90 28.65
N ARG A 103 0.36 18.70 28.28
CA ARG A 103 1.48 18.44 29.20
C ARG A 103 1.77 19.69 30.07
N ASP A 104 1.82 20.87 29.45
CA ASP A 104 2.05 22.14 30.13
C ASP A 104 0.89 22.45 31.08
N ALA A 105 -0.32 21.98 30.77
CA ALA A 105 -1.48 22.00 31.66
C ALA A 105 -1.44 20.94 32.79
N GLY A 106 -0.34 20.17 32.90
CA GLY A 106 -0.15 19.18 33.97
C GLY A 106 -0.62 17.76 33.69
N ALA A 107 -0.95 17.43 32.42
CA ALA A 107 -1.34 16.06 32.06
C ALA A 107 -0.14 15.09 32.16
N GLY A 108 -0.31 13.99 32.87
CA GLY A 108 0.69 12.92 32.98
C GLY A 108 0.88 12.14 31.68
N THR A 109 2.03 11.45 31.56
CA THR A 109 2.38 10.67 30.37
C THR A 109 1.35 9.59 30.00
N ASP A 110 0.73 8.96 31.01
CA ASP A 110 -0.32 7.94 30.79
C ASP A 110 -1.61 8.57 30.26
N GLN A 111 -1.95 9.77 30.70
CA GLN A 111 -3.11 10.51 30.20
C GLN A 111 -2.91 10.93 28.75
N LEU A 112 -1.73 11.47 28.41
CA LEU A 112 -1.34 11.79 27.03
C LEU A 112 -1.38 10.55 26.13
N ARG A 113 -0.93 9.39 26.64
CA ARG A 113 -0.98 8.12 25.92
C ARG A 113 -2.43 7.69 25.64
N ARG A 114 -3.33 7.80 26.62
CA ARG A 114 -4.77 7.47 26.43
C ARG A 114 -5.40 8.35 25.36
N VAL A 115 -5.16 9.65 25.38
CA VAL A 115 -5.66 10.58 24.36
C VAL A 115 -5.09 10.25 22.98
N ALA A 116 -3.78 9.99 22.85
CA ALA A 116 -3.15 9.64 21.58
C ALA A 116 -3.67 8.31 21.01
N VAL A 117 -3.89 7.32 21.87
CA VAL A 117 -4.45 6.01 21.49
C VAL A 117 -5.89 6.18 21.04
N ALA A 118 -6.74 6.88 21.82
CA ALA A 118 -8.14 7.10 21.46
C ALA A 118 -8.27 7.81 20.11
N ASP A 119 -7.49 8.87 19.88
CA ASP A 119 -7.50 9.65 18.64
C ASP A 119 -7.08 8.87 17.39
N THR A 120 -6.27 7.82 17.56
CA THR A 120 -5.76 7.02 16.44
C THR A 120 -6.52 5.70 16.26
N VAL A 121 -6.86 5.01 17.35
CA VAL A 121 -7.47 3.68 17.30
C VAL A 121 -8.92 3.75 16.86
N ILE A 122 -9.68 4.76 17.29
CA ILE A 122 -11.11 4.86 16.96
C ILE A 122 -11.36 4.87 15.43
N PRO A 123 -10.77 5.79 14.64
CA PRO A 123 -11.01 5.81 13.20
C PRO A 123 -10.52 4.54 12.52
N VAL A 124 -9.44 3.93 13.03
CA VAL A 124 -8.88 2.69 12.47
C VAL A 124 -9.78 1.50 12.76
N ALA A 125 -10.28 1.35 13.99
CA ALA A 125 -11.19 0.27 14.35
C ALA A 125 -12.52 0.37 13.58
N VAL A 126 -13.10 1.57 13.52
CA VAL A 126 -14.32 1.81 12.74
C VAL A 126 -14.07 1.51 11.26
N GLY A 127 -12.96 2.00 10.69
CA GLY A 127 -12.61 1.73 9.29
C GLY A 127 -12.39 0.25 9.02
N ALA A 128 -11.63 -0.45 9.86
CA ALA A 128 -11.40 -1.87 9.70
C ALA A 128 -12.71 -2.68 9.77
N THR A 129 -13.60 -2.37 10.71
CA THR A 129 -14.91 -3.02 10.81
C THR A 129 -15.79 -2.73 9.60
N LEU A 130 -15.83 -1.48 9.13
CA LEU A 130 -16.56 -1.12 7.90
C LEU A 130 -15.98 -1.84 6.68
N GLY A 131 -14.66 -1.96 6.59
CA GLY A 131 -14.00 -2.72 5.52
C GLY A 131 -14.42 -4.18 5.49
N MET A 132 -14.58 -4.80 6.65
CA MET A 132 -15.09 -6.17 6.78
C MET A 132 -16.55 -6.28 6.33
N ILE A 133 -17.40 -5.35 6.76
CA ILE A 133 -18.82 -5.32 6.36
C ILE A 133 -18.94 -5.13 4.85
N LEU A 134 -18.20 -4.18 4.29
CA LEU A 134 -18.21 -3.92 2.84
C LEU A 134 -17.69 -5.12 2.04
N LEU A 135 -16.63 -5.77 2.50
CA LEU A 135 -16.12 -7.01 1.89
C LEU A 135 -17.21 -8.10 1.89
N GLY A 136 -17.84 -8.35 3.03
CA GLY A 136 -18.94 -9.31 3.15
C GLY A 136 -20.13 -8.99 2.24
N LEU A 137 -20.54 -7.72 2.18
CA LEU A 137 -21.58 -7.26 1.27
C LEU A 137 -21.21 -7.42 -0.20
N THR A 138 -19.97 -7.09 -0.58
CA THR A 138 -19.48 -7.27 -1.95
C THR A 138 -19.52 -8.74 -2.36
N ILE A 139 -19.05 -9.63 -1.51
CA ILE A 139 -19.10 -11.08 -1.74
C ILE A 139 -20.56 -11.55 -1.85
N ALA A 140 -21.45 -11.08 -0.96
CA ALA A 140 -22.87 -11.43 -1.01
C ALA A 140 -23.51 -10.98 -2.32
N VAL A 141 -23.28 -9.73 -2.76
CA VAL A 141 -23.79 -9.19 -4.03
C VAL A 141 -23.27 -9.97 -5.23
N LEU A 142 -21.95 -10.25 -5.28
CA LEU A 142 -21.37 -11.06 -6.36
C LEU A 142 -21.98 -12.46 -6.41
N ASN A 143 -22.27 -13.05 -5.25
CA ASN A 143 -22.87 -14.37 -5.18
C ASN A 143 -24.41 -14.37 -5.43
N MET A 144 -25.08 -13.21 -5.43
CA MET A 144 -26.48 -13.10 -5.84
C MET A 144 -26.67 -13.33 -7.36
N SER A 145 -25.66 -13.01 -8.16
CA SER A 145 -25.67 -13.21 -9.62
C SER A 145 -25.32 -14.65 -10.01
N ARG A 146 -25.79 -15.63 -9.25
CA ARG A 146 -25.52 -17.05 -9.51
C ARG A 146 -26.06 -17.45 -10.87
N GLN A 147 -25.17 -17.64 -11.85
CA GLN A 147 -25.49 -18.30 -13.11
C GLN A 147 -24.94 -19.72 -13.08
N PRO A 148 -25.70 -20.71 -13.61
CA PRO A 148 -25.18 -22.06 -13.75
C PRO A 148 -23.89 -22.02 -14.59
N ALA A 149 -22.87 -22.78 -14.17
CA ALA A 149 -21.61 -22.83 -14.89
C ALA A 149 -21.83 -23.35 -16.30
N PRO A 150 -21.41 -22.64 -17.35
CA PRO A 150 -21.45 -23.17 -18.71
C PRO A 150 -20.47 -24.34 -18.76
N GLY A 151 -20.97 -25.55 -19.10
CA GLY A 151 -20.15 -26.73 -19.35
C GLY A 151 -20.35 -27.93 -18.41
N TYR A 152 -21.10 -27.78 -17.32
CA TYR A 152 -21.45 -28.93 -16.44
C TYR A 152 -22.78 -29.63 -16.81
N HIS A 153 -23.34 -29.33 -17.98
CA HIS A 153 -24.53 -30.03 -18.47
C HIS A 153 -24.17 -31.46 -18.85
N GLY A 154 -24.52 -32.42 -18.00
CA GLY A 154 -24.52 -33.84 -18.38
C GLY A 154 -23.56 -34.79 -17.67
N VAL A 155 -22.81 -34.34 -16.67
CA VAL A 155 -22.12 -35.30 -15.81
C VAL A 155 -23.11 -35.78 -14.74
N ALA A 156 -23.57 -37.03 -14.87
CA ALA A 156 -24.38 -37.69 -13.85
C ALA A 156 -23.55 -37.75 -12.55
N LEU A 157 -23.95 -36.95 -11.56
CA LEU A 157 -23.33 -36.96 -10.25
C LEU A 157 -23.65 -38.32 -9.57
N PRO A 158 -22.67 -38.92 -8.85
CA PRO A 158 -22.95 -40.12 -8.06
C PRO A 158 -24.06 -39.85 -7.06
N ALA A 159 -24.89 -40.85 -6.79
CA ALA A 159 -26.03 -40.73 -5.86
C ALA A 159 -25.55 -40.23 -4.48
N GLY A 160 -26.01 -39.03 -4.09
CA GLY A 160 -25.60 -38.34 -2.85
C GLY A 160 -24.73 -37.12 -3.06
N ALA A 161 -24.32 -36.79 -4.28
CA ALA A 161 -23.63 -35.53 -4.55
C ALA A 161 -24.62 -34.35 -4.53
N VAL A 162 -24.27 -33.29 -3.82
CA VAL A 162 -25.03 -32.02 -3.81
C VAL A 162 -25.07 -31.46 -5.24
N ASP A 163 -26.24 -30.97 -5.68
CA ASP A 163 -26.39 -30.36 -6.99
C ASP A 163 -25.42 -29.17 -7.13
N ILE A 164 -24.32 -29.38 -7.85
CA ILE A 164 -23.22 -28.43 -8.02
C ILE A 164 -23.69 -27.19 -8.78
N SER A 165 -24.72 -27.33 -9.63
CA SER A 165 -25.27 -26.20 -10.40
C SER A 165 -25.94 -25.16 -9.51
N ALA A 166 -26.50 -25.55 -8.35
CA ALA A 166 -27.10 -24.68 -7.36
C ALA A 166 -26.09 -24.06 -6.36
N ALA A 167 -24.89 -24.60 -6.26
CA ALA A 167 -23.94 -24.29 -5.19
C ALA A 167 -22.70 -23.47 -5.63
N MET A 168 -22.53 -23.15 -6.91
CA MET A 168 -21.37 -22.39 -7.37
C MET A 168 -21.40 -20.95 -6.91
N ALA A 169 -20.59 -20.62 -5.92
CA ALA A 169 -20.30 -19.24 -5.56
C ALA A 169 -19.38 -18.60 -6.61
N VAL A 170 -19.67 -17.37 -7.03
CA VAL A 170 -18.77 -16.61 -7.93
C VAL A 170 -17.44 -16.39 -7.24
N VAL A 171 -17.48 -16.04 -5.95
CA VAL A 171 -16.32 -15.84 -5.09
C VAL A 171 -16.55 -16.57 -3.77
N PRO A 172 -15.56 -17.30 -3.24
CA PRO A 172 -15.70 -17.96 -1.95
C PRO A 172 -15.91 -16.93 -0.82
N ASN A 173 -16.75 -17.28 0.15
CA ASN A 173 -17.02 -16.38 1.27
C ASN A 173 -15.87 -16.45 2.30
N VAL A 174 -14.83 -15.71 2.04
CA VAL A 174 -13.63 -15.64 2.90
C VAL A 174 -13.88 -15.02 4.27
N VAL A 175 -14.99 -14.26 4.43
CA VAL A 175 -15.34 -13.62 5.71
C VAL A 175 -15.95 -14.61 6.67
N THR A 176 -16.76 -15.55 6.17
CA THR A 176 -17.45 -16.54 6.98
C THR A 176 -16.79 -17.94 6.94
N ALA A 177 -15.71 -18.07 6.15
CA ALA A 177 -14.95 -19.33 6.05
C ALA A 177 -14.46 -19.82 7.42
N SER A 178 -14.10 -18.90 8.31
CA SER A 178 -13.73 -19.17 9.69
C SER A 178 -13.91 -17.90 10.52
N TRP A 179 -13.96 -18.03 11.85
CA TRP A 179 -14.12 -16.89 12.77
C TRP A 179 -12.84 -16.07 12.96
N TRP A 180 -11.67 -16.64 12.74
CA TRP A 180 -10.38 -15.99 13.03
C TRP A 180 -9.88 -14.98 11.98
N PRO A 181 -10.10 -15.12 10.64
CA PRO A 181 -9.60 -14.15 9.66
C PRO A 181 -10.12 -12.72 9.87
N PRO A 182 -11.42 -12.47 10.11
CA PRO A 182 -11.92 -11.15 10.44
C PRO A 182 -11.29 -10.58 11.72
N LEU A 183 -11.17 -11.38 12.77
CA LEU A 183 -10.57 -10.95 14.03
C LEU A 183 -9.08 -10.63 13.88
N LEU A 184 -8.35 -11.46 13.13
CA LEU A 184 -6.93 -11.20 12.83
C LEU A 184 -6.77 -9.90 12.04
N ALA A 185 -7.59 -9.68 11.03
CA ALA A 185 -7.52 -8.48 10.20
C ALA A 185 -7.79 -7.21 11.00
N VAL A 186 -8.91 -7.15 11.73
CA VAL A 186 -9.27 -5.99 12.57
C VAL A 186 -8.28 -5.85 13.72
N GLY A 187 -7.92 -6.93 14.38
CA GLY A 187 -7.03 -6.95 15.53
C GLY A 187 -5.62 -6.47 15.17
N SER A 188 -5.03 -6.95 14.07
CA SER A 188 -3.68 -6.57 13.65
C SER A 188 -3.59 -5.09 13.26
N VAL A 189 -4.57 -4.56 12.52
CA VAL A 189 -4.60 -3.16 12.10
C VAL A 189 -4.80 -2.23 13.30
N THR A 190 -5.71 -2.57 14.21
CA THR A 190 -5.97 -1.78 15.43
C THR A 190 -4.81 -1.84 16.43
N ALA A 191 -4.21 -3.00 16.64
CA ALA A 191 -3.02 -3.15 17.48
C ALA A 191 -1.82 -2.38 16.91
N GLY A 192 -1.62 -2.42 15.60
CA GLY A 192 -0.61 -1.62 14.90
C GLY A 192 -0.80 -0.12 15.12
N ALA A 193 -2.04 0.36 15.04
CA ALA A 193 -2.40 1.75 15.30
C ALA A 193 -2.14 2.15 16.76
N ALA A 194 -2.54 1.33 17.71
CA ALA A 194 -2.31 1.55 19.14
C ALA A 194 -0.82 1.59 19.46
N ALA A 195 -0.04 0.66 18.90
CA ALA A 195 1.41 0.64 19.08
C ALA A 195 2.10 1.87 18.46
N ALA A 196 1.63 2.34 17.31
CA ALA A 196 2.14 3.56 16.68
C ALA A 196 1.83 4.81 17.51
N ALA A 197 0.59 4.92 18.01
CA ALA A 197 0.16 6.02 18.89
C ALA A 197 0.98 6.04 20.19
N ALA A 198 1.14 4.89 20.85
CA ALA A 198 1.92 4.78 22.09
C ALA A 198 3.40 5.16 21.88
N ARG A 199 4.01 4.76 20.74
CA ARG A 199 5.38 5.14 20.39
C ARG A 199 5.52 6.64 20.14
N SER A 200 4.51 7.31 19.57
CA SER A 200 4.55 8.74 19.29
C SER A 200 4.67 9.57 20.57
N VAL A 201 4.04 9.16 21.67
CA VAL A 201 4.13 9.82 22.98
C VAL A 201 5.52 9.67 23.60
N ARG A 202 6.12 8.46 23.51
CA ARG A 202 7.49 8.23 24.01
C ARG A 202 8.54 9.12 23.31
N HIS A 203 8.31 9.45 22.04
CA HIS A 203 9.21 10.35 21.29
C HIS A 203 9.05 11.83 21.62
N LEU A 204 8.07 12.22 22.44
CA LEU A 204 8.00 13.58 22.99
C LEU A 204 9.13 13.81 24.03
N ASP A 205 9.50 12.76 24.75
CA ASP A 205 10.50 12.85 25.84
C ASP A 205 11.93 12.65 25.35
N HIS A 206 12.11 11.87 24.28
CA HIS A 206 13.43 11.52 23.77
C HIS A 206 13.52 11.84 22.27
N PRO A 207 14.22 12.94 21.89
CA PRO A 207 14.51 13.19 20.48
C PRO A 207 15.30 12.00 19.95
N SER A 208 14.67 11.24 19.03
CA SER A 208 15.29 10.04 18.46
C SER A 208 16.63 10.41 17.82
N HIS A 209 17.72 9.82 18.27
CA HIS A 209 18.99 9.85 17.55
C HIS A 209 18.72 9.43 16.11
N ARG A 210 19.03 10.32 15.19
CA ARG A 210 18.80 10.11 13.75
C ARG A 210 19.67 8.94 13.31
N ARG A 211 19.06 7.75 13.15
CA ARG A 211 19.79 6.55 12.70
C ARG A 211 20.39 6.78 11.32
N PRO A 212 21.64 6.35 11.08
CA PRO A 212 22.25 6.41 9.78
C PRO A 212 21.40 5.61 8.77
N SER A 213 21.18 6.15 7.58
CA SER A 213 20.52 5.47 6.46
C SER A 213 21.37 5.67 5.21
N LEU A 214 21.38 4.67 4.32
CA LEU A 214 22.09 4.73 3.07
C LEU A 214 21.71 5.98 2.26
N ALA A 215 20.43 6.28 2.18
CA ALA A 215 19.92 7.46 1.47
C ALA A 215 20.49 8.77 2.04
N ARG A 216 20.64 8.86 3.38
CA ARG A 216 21.26 10.02 4.04
C ARG A 216 22.74 10.11 3.71
N PHE A 217 23.44 8.98 3.73
CA PHE A 217 24.85 8.93 3.42
C PHE A 217 25.13 9.37 1.97
N VAL A 218 24.39 8.80 1.00
CA VAL A 218 24.52 9.13 -0.41
C VAL A 218 24.14 10.60 -0.66
N ALA A 219 23.00 11.04 -0.17
CA ALA A 219 22.55 12.42 -0.32
C ALA A 219 23.52 13.43 0.30
N GLY A 220 24.07 13.14 1.49
CA GLY A 220 25.06 13.99 2.16
C GLY A 220 26.40 14.07 1.40
N ARG A 221 26.78 13.00 0.67
CA ARG A 221 28.02 12.98 -0.10
C ARG A 221 27.89 13.68 -1.47
N VAL A 222 26.72 13.63 -2.07
CA VAL A 222 26.46 14.20 -3.40
C VAL A 222 26.07 15.69 -3.29
N ALA A 223 25.34 16.11 -2.26
CA ALA A 223 24.85 17.49 -2.08
C ALA A 223 25.98 18.54 -2.20
N PRO A 224 27.16 18.41 -1.56
CA PRO A 224 28.22 19.42 -1.66
C PRO A 224 28.81 19.58 -3.07
N ARG A 225 28.65 18.57 -3.94
CA ARG A 225 29.21 18.57 -5.31
C ARG A 225 28.24 19.12 -6.35
N THR A 226 27.05 19.56 -5.93
CA THR A 226 25.98 19.96 -6.83
C THR A 226 25.85 21.47 -6.87
N ALA A 227 26.01 22.06 -8.06
CA ALA A 227 25.82 23.49 -8.32
C ALA A 227 24.34 23.88 -8.56
N ARG A 228 23.46 22.91 -8.83
CA ARG A 228 22.05 23.16 -9.13
C ARG A 228 21.23 23.30 -7.85
N PRO A 229 20.54 24.45 -7.64
CA PRO A 229 19.84 24.72 -6.38
C PRO A 229 18.65 23.77 -6.13
N ASP A 230 17.93 23.34 -7.17
CA ASP A 230 16.82 22.41 -7.10
C ASP A 230 17.27 21.01 -6.65
N LEU A 231 18.39 20.51 -7.20
CA LEU A 231 18.96 19.22 -6.84
C LEU A 231 19.57 19.26 -5.43
N LEU A 232 20.25 20.35 -5.08
CA LEU A 232 20.81 20.54 -3.73
C LEU A 232 19.69 20.52 -2.66
N LEU A 233 18.60 21.23 -2.91
CA LEU A 233 17.44 21.22 -2.02
C LEU A 233 16.81 19.83 -1.90
N ALA A 234 16.67 19.11 -3.02
CA ALA A 234 16.14 17.73 -3.02
C ALA A 234 17.02 16.80 -2.19
N LEU A 235 18.34 16.82 -2.40
CA LEU A 235 19.29 15.97 -1.68
C LEU A 235 19.32 16.27 -0.17
N ARG A 236 19.29 17.56 0.22
CA ARG A 236 19.20 17.95 1.62
C ARG A 236 17.90 17.45 2.27
N ARG A 237 16.77 17.58 1.55
CA ARG A 237 15.47 17.06 2.02
C ARG A 237 15.47 15.54 2.22
N ILE A 238 16.11 14.79 1.29
CA ILE A 238 16.28 13.33 1.43
C ILE A 238 17.17 13.01 2.63
N ALA A 239 18.25 13.76 2.85
CA ALA A 239 19.15 13.57 3.99
C ALA A 239 18.47 13.85 5.33
N ASP A 240 17.59 14.85 5.39
CA ASP A 240 16.87 15.21 6.62
C ASP A 240 15.77 14.20 6.98
N GLU A 241 15.00 13.74 5.98
CA GLU A 241 13.88 12.84 6.18
C GLU A 241 13.92 11.62 5.24
N PRO A 242 14.92 10.74 5.36
CA PRO A 242 15.11 9.63 4.40
C PRO A 242 13.92 8.65 4.38
N ARG A 243 13.22 8.46 5.52
CA ARG A 243 12.12 7.51 5.61
C ARG A 243 10.86 7.92 4.85
N THR A 244 10.66 9.22 4.63
CA THR A 244 9.50 9.72 3.89
C THR A 244 9.60 9.47 2.38
N THR A 245 10.83 9.36 1.87
CA THR A 245 11.12 9.16 0.44
C THR A 245 11.49 7.72 0.10
N THR A 246 12.28 7.04 0.96
CA THR A 246 12.77 5.68 0.66
C THR A 246 11.70 4.61 0.79
N ARG A 247 10.77 4.72 1.74
CA ARG A 247 9.70 3.72 1.91
C ARG A 247 8.76 3.63 0.70
N PRO A 248 8.20 4.75 0.20
CA PRO A 248 7.41 4.70 -1.03
C PRO A 248 8.21 4.21 -2.24
N ALA A 249 9.49 4.60 -2.34
CA ALA A 249 10.37 4.14 -3.40
C ALA A 249 10.56 2.61 -3.38
N LEU A 250 10.76 2.02 -2.20
CA LEU A 250 10.86 0.56 -2.04
C LEU A 250 9.57 -0.16 -2.43
N LEU A 251 8.41 0.41 -2.14
CA LEU A 251 7.12 -0.17 -2.55
C LEU A 251 6.91 -0.10 -4.07
N LEU A 252 7.35 0.97 -4.72
CA LEU A 252 7.38 1.05 -6.19
C LEU A 252 8.35 0.03 -6.78
N GLY A 253 9.51 -0.17 -6.14
CA GLY A 253 10.45 -1.24 -6.50
C GLY A 253 9.82 -2.63 -6.36
N LEU A 254 9.09 -2.90 -5.27
CA LEU A 254 8.36 -4.16 -5.08
C LEU A 254 7.28 -4.36 -6.15
N ALA A 255 6.53 -3.30 -6.49
CA ALA A 255 5.56 -3.35 -7.57
C ALA A 255 6.23 -3.67 -8.92
N ALA A 256 7.44 -3.14 -9.16
CA ALA A 256 8.24 -3.47 -10.34
C ALA A 256 8.66 -4.93 -10.36
N VAL A 257 9.08 -5.52 -9.22
CA VAL A 257 9.37 -6.95 -9.09
C VAL A 257 8.17 -7.80 -9.51
N VAL A 258 7.00 -7.50 -8.94
CA VAL A 258 5.76 -8.26 -9.23
C VAL A 258 5.37 -8.12 -10.69
N ALA A 259 5.40 -6.90 -11.25
CA ALA A 259 5.03 -6.63 -12.63
C ALA A 259 5.95 -7.36 -13.63
N THR A 260 7.25 -7.36 -13.41
CA THR A 260 8.20 -8.06 -14.29
C THR A 260 8.12 -9.57 -14.17
N ALA A 261 8.03 -10.10 -12.96
CA ALA A 261 7.90 -11.53 -12.73
C ALA A 261 6.59 -12.06 -13.35
N SER A 262 5.46 -11.40 -13.11
CA SER A 262 4.17 -11.81 -13.69
C SER A 262 4.16 -11.71 -15.21
N THR A 263 4.81 -10.71 -15.80
CA THR A 263 4.95 -10.57 -17.25
C THR A 263 5.73 -11.74 -17.84
N TRP A 264 6.83 -12.13 -17.22
CA TRP A 264 7.63 -13.27 -17.67
C TRP A 264 6.83 -14.58 -17.58
N LEU A 265 6.23 -14.86 -16.43
CA LEU A 265 5.44 -16.08 -16.21
C LEU A 265 4.25 -16.17 -17.17
N ASN A 266 3.55 -15.07 -17.43
CA ASN A 266 2.47 -15.01 -18.41
C ASN A 266 2.98 -15.35 -19.82
N ARG A 267 4.12 -14.77 -20.24
CA ARG A 267 4.69 -15.05 -21.54
C ARG A 267 5.10 -16.52 -21.69
N GLN A 268 5.71 -17.06 -20.64
CA GLN A 268 6.13 -18.45 -20.59
C GLN A 268 4.92 -19.40 -20.66
N ALA A 269 3.89 -19.15 -19.88
CA ALA A 269 2.67 -19.95 -19.90
C ALA A 269 2.00 -19.96 -21.29
N ARG A 270 1.88 -18.80 -21.94
CA ARG A 270 1.36 -18.70 -23.31
C ARG A 270 2.19 -19.49 -24.32
N PHE A 271 3.51 -19.42 -24.19
CA PHE A 271 4.42 -20.12 -25.08
C PHE A 271 4.32 -21.66 -24.93
N VAL A 272 4.13 -22.13 -23.69
CA VAL A 272 4.04 -23.58 -23.40
C VAL A 272 2.68 -24.15 -23.79
N ILE A 273 1.59 -23.43 -23.49
CA ILE A 273 0.21 -23.89 -23.73
C ILE A 273 -0.17 -23.71 -25.21
N GLY A 274 0.38 -22.70 -25.87
CA GLY A 274 0.01 -22.29 -27.22
C GLY A 274 -1.05 -21.18 -27.22
N GLU A 275 -0.91 -20.21 -28.11
CA GLU A 275 -1.82 -19.04 -28.16
C GLU A 275 -3.25 -19.42 -28.56
N GLU A 276 -3.42 -20.49 -29.36
CA GLU A 276 -4.73 -20.98 -29.80
C GLU A 276 -5.59 -21.55 -28.65
N GLN A 277 -4.94 -22.10 -27.63
CA GLN A 277 -5.61 -22.65 -26.45
C GLN A 277 -5.85 -21.61 -25.35
N TRP A 278 -5.33 -20.36 -25.51
CA TRP A 278 -5.44 -19.30 -24.55
C TRP A 278 -6.78 -18.57 -24.66
N THR A 279 -7.80 -19.06 -23.97
CA THR A 279 -9.13 -18.44 -23.94
C THR A 279 -9.32 -17.59 -22.67
N ALA A 280 -10.32 -16.71 -22.68
CA ALA A 280 -10.63 -15.85 -21.52
C ALA A 280 -11.09 -16.65 -20.29
N ASP A 281 -11.69 -17.82 -20.52
CA ASP A 281 -12.20 -18.71 -19.47
C ASP A 281 -11.17 -19.75 -19.00
N ASP A 282 -9.97 -19.74 -19.59
CA ASP A 282 -8.90 -20.65 -19.21
C ASP A 282 -8.35 -20.30 -17.82
N TYR A 283 -7.97 -21.33 -17.07
CA TYR A 283 -7.40 -21.25 -15.73
C TYR A 283 -6.24 -20.23 -15.64
N TYR A 284 -5.29 -20.31 -16.55
CA TYR A 284 -4.12 -19.43 -16.55
C TYR A 284 -4.48 -18.00 -16.88
N SER A 285 -5.40 -17.76 -17.81
CA SER A 285 -5.84 -16.40 -18.15
C SER A 285 -6.52 -15.72 -16.97
N GLN A 286 -7.37 -16.44 -16.23
CA GLN A 286 -7.98 -15.95 -15.00
C GLN A 286 -6.93 -15.63 -13.92
N ALA A 287 -5.94 -16.52 -13.73
CA ALA A 287 -4.85 -16.30 -12.78
C ALA A 287 -4.09 -15.01 -13.07
N TYR A 288 -3.67 -14.81 -14.31
CA TYR A 288 -2.91 -13.62 -14.69
C TYR A 288 -3.76 -12.35 -14.66
N ASN A 289 -5.03 -12.41 -15.00
CA ASN A 289 -5.93 -11.26 -14.86
C ASN A 289 -6.07 -10.81 -13.40
N LEU A 290 -6.15 -11.75 -12.46
CA LEU A 290 -6.14 -11.44 -11.02
C LEU A 290 -4.80 -10.81 -10.59
N VAL A 291 -3.67 -11.32 -11.05
CA VAL A 291 -2.35 -10.75 -10.75
C VAL A 291 -2.22 -9.34 -11.33
N TRP A 292 -2.70 -9.09 -12.55
CA TRP A 292 -2.71 -7.77 -13.16
C TRP A 292 -3.58 -6.78 -12.38
N LEU A 293 -4.78 -7.21 -12.00
CA LEU A 293 -5.68 -6.41 -11.16
C LEU A 293 -5.04 -6.09 -9.82
N ALA A 294 -4.48 -7.09 -9.14
CA ALA A 294 -3.78 -6.90 -7.87
C ALA A 294 -2.60 -5.93 -8.00
N THR A 295 -1.82 -6.06 -9.08
CA THR A 295 -0.69 -5.16 -9.38
C THR A 295 -1.18 -3.73 -9.60
N ALA A 296 -2.23 -3.52 -10.39
CA ALA A 296 -2.81 -2.19 -10.64
C ALA A 296 -3.33 -1.54 -9.35
N VAL A 297 -4.06 -2.29 -8.52
CA VAL A 297 -4.53 -1.83 -7.21
C VAL A 297 -3.34 -1.49 -6.30
N GLY A 298 -2.32 -2.34 -6.25
CA GLY A 298 -1.10 -2.11 -5.47
C GLY A 298 -0.37 -0.83 -5.88
N ILE A 299 -0.21 -0.58 -7.19
CA ILE A 299 0.36 0.65 -7.75
C ILE A 299 -0.48 1.86 -7.37
N GLY A 300 -1.81 1.77 -7.47
CA GLY A 300 -2.74 2.83 -7.07
C GLY A 300 -2.61 3.20 -5.60
N LEU A 301 -2.51 2.19 -4.72
CA LEU A 301 -2.29 2.40 -3.28
C LEU A 301 -0.91 3.00 -2.97
N CYS A 302 0.13 2.58 -3.71
CA CYS A 302 1.46 3.20 -3.61
C CYS A 302 1.41 4.69 -4.02
N ALA A 303 0.74 5.01 -5.12
CA ALA A 303 0.57 6.38 -5.61
C ALA A 303 -0.15 7.26 -4.57
N LEU A 304 -1.27 6.78 -4.04
CA LEU A 304 -2.01 7.47 -2.97
C LEU A 304 -1.14 7.68 -1.72
N GLY A 305 -0.44 6.65 -1.29
CA GLY A 305 0.49 6.73 -0.14
C GLY A 305 1.59 7.75 -0.36
N LEU A 306 2.12 7.84 -1.59
CA LEU A 306 3.13 8.80 -1.97
C LEU A 306 2.57 10.24 -1.98
N VAL A 307 1.39 10.46 -2.56
CA VAL A 307 0.70 11.77 -2.54
C VAL A 307 0.48 12.24 -1.12
N VAL A 308 -0.04 11.37 -0.25
CA VAL A 308 -0.28 11.70 1.17
C VAL A 308 1.02 12.03 1.89
N ALA A 309 2.09 11.23 1.69
CA ALA A 309 3.39 11.45 2.32
C ALA A 309 4.03 12.77 1.90
N LEU A 310 3.97 13.10 0.59
CA LEU A 310 4.52 14.33 0.05
C LEU A 310 3.72 15.55 0.48
N SER A 311 2.38 15.47 0.46
CA SER A 311 1.50 16.56 0.92
C SER A 311 1.75 16.88 2.40
N ASP A 312 1.90 15.88 3.25
CA ASP A 312 2.24 16.06 4.66
C ASP A 312 3.64 16.69 4.83
N ALA A 313 4.62 16.28 4.00
CA ALA A 313 5.95 16.88 4.01
C ALA A 313 5.94 18.36 3.58
N VAL A 314 5.12 18.73 2.59
CA VAL A 314 4.91 20.12 2.16
C VAL A 314 4.30 20.95 3.29
N VAL A 315 3.26 20.46 3.93
CA VAL A 315 2.60 21.16 5.06
C VAL A 315 3.57 21.36 6.23
N ARG A 316 4.38 20.35 6.54
CA ARG A 316 5.39 20.47 7.61
C ARG A 316 6.44 21.53 7.34
N ARG A 317 6.80 21.76 6.08
CA ARG A 317 7.84 22.71 5.64
C ARG A 317 7.29 24.06 5.22
N ARG A 318 5.98 24.32 5.38
CA ARG A 318 5.32 25.54 4.89
C ARG A 318 6.04 26.83 5.30
N ARG A 319 6.49 26.94 6.56
CA ARG A 319 7.20 28.13 7.04
C ARG A 319 8.58 28.29 6.41
N THR A 320 9.35 27.22 6.29
CA THR A 320 10.67 27.24 5.65
C THR A 320 10.59 27.51 4.15
N ASP A 321 9.59 26.91 3.48
CA ASP A 321 9.36 27.11 2.05
C ASP A 321 8.84 28.54 1.78
N ALA A 322 7.95 29.10 2.62
CA ALA A 322 7.50 30.48 2.52
C ALA A 322 8.65 31.48 2.79
N ALA A 323 9.51 31.22 3.77
CA ALA A 323 10.70 32.03 4.01
C ALA A 323 11.68 32.00 2.82
N ALA A 324 11.85 30.84 2.17
CA ALA A 324 12.70 30.72 0.98
C ALA A 324 12.12 31.53 -0.20
N VAL A 325 10.79 31.51 -0.39
CA VAL A 325 10.13 32.35 -1.43
C VAL A 325 10.29 33.85 -1.10
N ALA A 326 10.13 34.25 0.16
CA ALA A 326 10.35 35.61 0.60
C ALA A 326 11.80 36.06 0.41
N ALA A 327 12.77 35.13 0.50
CA ALA A 327 14.18 35.38 0.19
C ALA A 327 14.49 35.35 -1.31
N GLY A 328 13.48 35.28 -2.20
CA GLY A 328 13.63 35.35 -3.66
C GLY A 328 13.80 34.01 -4.38
N VAL A 329 13.66 32.86 -3.69
CA VAL A 329 13.72 31.55 -4.35
C VAL A 329 12.45 31.32 -5.17
N PRO A 330 12.54 31.06 -6.50
CA PRO A 330 11.37 30.84 -7.34
C PRO A 330 10.56 29.62 -6.89
N ALA A 331 9.23 29.72 -6.90
CA ALA A 331 8.34 28.61 -6.57
C ALA A 331 8.54 27.39 -7.50
N THR A 332 8.96 27.61 -8.73
CA THR A 332 9.33 26.57 -9.71
C THR A 332 10.49 25.71 -9.23
N THR A 333 11.50 26.31 -8.59
CA THR A 333 12.64 25.61 -8.00
C THR A 333 12.20 24.69 -6.87
N LEU A 334 11.27 25.15 -6.03
CA LEU A 334 10.70 24.32 -4.94
C LEU A 334 9.89 23.14 -5.48
N ARG A 335 9.11 23.33 -6.54
CA ARG A 335 8.36 22.26 -7.21
C ARG A 335 9.30 21.24 -7.85
N ARG A 336 10.34 21.68 -8.58
CA ARG A 336 11.37 20.80 -9.13
C ARG A 336 12.10 20.03 -8.04
N ALA A 337 12.45 20.67 -6.95
CA ALA A 337 13.08 20.02 -5.81
C ALA A 337 12.18 18.93 -5.20
N LEU A 338 10.86 19.13 -5.12
CA LEU A 338 9.91 18.13 -4.65
C LEU A 338 9.84 16.92 -5.60
N THR A 339 9.79 17.17 -6.91
CA THR A 339 9.78 16.09 -7.92
C THR A 339 11.09 15.30 -7.89
N LEU A 340 12.24 15.99 -7.84
CA LEU A 340 13.55 15.34 -7.72
C LEU A 340 13.70 14.55 -6.43
N GLN A 341 13.22 15.07 -5.31
CA GLN A 341 13.19 14.37 -4.02
C GLN A 341 12.46 13.03 -4.10
N THR A 342 11.44 12.94 -4.96
CA THR A 342 10.66 11.72 -5.17
C THR A 342 11.34 10.78 -6.16
N LEU A 343 11.80 11.30 -7.30
CA LEU A 343 12.36 10.49 -8.40
C LEU A 343 13.74 9.92 -8.09
N LEU A 344 14.59 10.66 -7.38
CA LEU A 344 15.95 10.22 -7.05
C LEU A 344 16.00 8.86 -6.32
N PRO A 345 15.17 8.58 -5.30
CA PRO A 345 15.10 7.24 -4.71
C PRO A 345 14.19 6.27 -5.49
N ALA A 346 13.17 6.77 -6.22
CA ALA A 346 12.21 5.91 -6.92
C ALA A 346 12.82 5.24 -8.15
N ILE A 347 13.56 5.97 -8.99
CA ILE A 347 14.15 5.43 -10.21
C ILE A 347 15.08 4.23 -9.92
N PRO A 348 16.10 4.33 -9.04
CA PRO A 348 16.95 3.17 -8.76
C PRO A 348 16.17 2.02 -8.10
N ALA A 349 15.16 2.29 -7.27
CA ALA A 349 14.34 1.25 -6.68
C ALA A 349 13.50 0.52 -7.74
N ILE A 350 12.91 1.24 -8.71
CA ILE A 350 12.17 0.65 -9.83
C ILE A 350 13.11 -0.18 -10.71
N LEU A 351 14.26 0.36 -11.11
CA LEU A 351 15.23 -0.36 -11.95
C LEU A 351 15.74 -1.64 -11.29
N LEU A 352 16.06 -1.56 -9.99
CA LEU A 352 16.42 -2.75 -9.21
C LEU A 352 15.26 -3.74 -9.12
N GLY A 353 14.05 -3.26 -8.95
CA GLY A 353 12.85 -4.10 -8.93
C GLY A 353 12.64 -4.84 -10.24
N LEU A 354 12.76 -4.13 -11.38
CA LEU A 354 12.69 -4.74 -12.72
C LEU A 354 13.77 -5.81 -12.92
N ALA A 355 15.00 -5.51 -12.54
CA ALA A 355 16.13 -6.45 -12.66
C ALA A 355 15.93 -7.69 -11.76
N ILE A 356 15.57 -7.49 -10.49
CA ILE A 356 15.34 -8.59 -9.55
C ILE A 356 14.16 -9.45 -10.00
N GLY A 357 13.02 -8.84 -10.34
CA GLY A 357 11.82 -9.57 -10.78
C GLY A 357 12.06 -10.36 -12.05
N GLY A 358 12.74 -9.77 -13.03
CA GLY A 358 13.13 -10.46 -14.26
C GLY A 358 14.14 -11.59 -14.01
N ALA A 359 15.21 -11.32 -13.28
CA ALA A 359 16.25 -12.30 -13.01
C ALA A 359 15.75 -13.49 -12.19
N THR A 360 14.98 -13.23 -11.12
CA THR A 360 14.46 -14.30 -10.24
C THR A 360 13.43 -15.16 -10.96
N SER A 361 12.50 -14.57 -11.73
CA SER A 361 11.50 -15.33 -12.46
C SER A 361 12.14 -16.23 -13.53
N VAL A 362 13.10 -15.71 -14.31
CA VAL A 362 13.85 -16.49 -15.29
C VAL A 362 14.69 -17.59 -14.64
N ALA A 363 15.35 -17.31 -13.52
CA ALA A 363 16.14 -18.28 -12.79
C ALA A 363 15.29 -19.43 -12.22
N PHE A 364 14.06 -19.13 -11.80
CA PHE A 364 13.16 -20.11 -11.20
C PHE A 364 12.49 -21.04 -12.22
N THR A 365 12.14 -20.52 -13.40
CA THR A 365 11.31 -21.24 -14.37
C THR A 365 12.07 -21.62 -15.63
N GLY A 366 13.34 -21.19 -15.77
CA GLY A 366 14.12 -21.41 -16.99
C GLY A 366 13.64 -20.61 -18.19
N ARG A 367 14.14 -20.93 -19.37
CA ARG A 367 13.85 -20.23 -20.63
C ARG A 367 13.40 -21.17 -21.74
N SER A 368 13.28 -22.46 -21.49
CA SER A 368 12.84 -23.45 -22.47
C SER A 368 11.50 -24.08 -22.07
N ARG A 369 10.84 -24.73 -23.01
CA ARG A 369 9.65 -25.53 -22.73
C ARG A 369 9.99 -26.72 -21.82
N GLY A 370 11.16 -27.32 -22.01
CA GLY A 370 11.62 -28.42 -21.19
C GLY A 370 11.85 -28.04 -19.74
N ASP A 371 12.41 -26.84 -19.49
CA ASP A 371 12.60 -26.32 -18.12
C ASP A 371 11.25 -26.23 -17.38
N TRP A 372 10.20 -25.75 -18.07
CA TRP A 372 8.86 -25.63 -17.48
C TRP A 372 8.20 -26.98 -17.18
N LEU A 373 8.38 -27.94 -18.09
CA LEU A 373 7.78 -29.27 -17.94
C LEU A 373 8.61 -30.21 -17.05
N GLY A 374 9.80 -29.77 -16.62
CA GLY A 374 10.74 -30.63 -15.88
C GLY A 374 11.31 -31.77 -16.73
N ASP A 375 11.23 -31.66 -18.06
CA ASP A 375 11.75 -32.64 -19.03
C ASP A 375 12.89 -32.01 -19.85
N PRO A 376 14.15 -32.24 -19.49
CA PRO A 376 15.29 -31.71 -20.22
C PRO A 376 15.41 -32.24 -21.67
N ALA A 377 14.72 -33.35 -22.02
CA ALA A 377 14.69 -33.87 -23.38
C ALA A 377 13.72 -33.06 -24.29
N ALA A 378 12.79 -32.32 -23.75
CA ALA A 378 11.86 -31.45 -24.46
C ALA A 378 12.48 -30.06 -24.79
N ASN A 379 13.79 -29.98 -25.01
CA ASN A 379 14.51 -28.74 -25.36
C ASN A 379 13.91 -28.14 -26.65
N GLY A 380 13.19 -27.04 -26.47
CA GLY A 380 12.62 -26.24 -27.54
C GLY A 380 13.39 -24.91 -27.71
N PRO A 381 12.92 -24.03 -28.61
CA PRO A 381 13.51 -22.72 -28.79
C PRO A 381 13.39 -21.90 -27.48
N LEU A 382 14.45 -21.11 -27.22
CA LEU A 382 14.46 -20.23 -26.03
C LEU A 382 13.40 -19.15 -26.14
N ILE A 383 12.64 -18.98 -25.08
CA ILE A 383 11.61 -17.95 -25.00
C ILE A 383 12.27 -16.57 -24.94
N PRO A 384 11.96 -15.65 -25.87
CA PRO A 384 12.55 -14.32 -25.88
C PRO A 384 12.10 -13.49 -24.68
N LEU A 385 13.05 -12.81 -24.04
CA LEU A 385 12.75 -11.95 -22.88
C LEU A 385 11.87 -10.77 -23.29
N PRO A 386 10.83 -10.41 -22.49
CA PRO A 386 9.89 -9.36 -22.82
C PRO A 386 10.39 -7.95 -22.45
N TRP A 387 11.58 -7.57 -22.98
CA TRP A 387 12.22 -6.29 -22.66
C TRP A 387 11.32 -5.09 -22.86
N GLY A 388 10.52 -5.07 -23.94
CA GLY A 388 9.59 -3.99 -24.25
C GLY A 388 8.52 -3.83 -23.17
N LEU A 389 7.93 -4.93 -22.70
CA LEU A 389 6.92 -4.89 -21.62
C LEU A 389 7.55 -4.49 -20.29
N TRP A 390 8.75 -4.94 -19.97
CA TRP A 390 9.47 -4.52 -18.77
C TRP A 390 9.80 -3.02 -18.80
N ALA A 391 10.21 -2.49 -19.96
CA ALA A 391 10.42 -1.06 -20.15
C ALA A 391 9.12 -0.25 -19.96
N ILE A 392 7.99 -0.73 -20.51
CA ILE A 392 6.67 -0.11 -20.33
C ILE A 392 6.31 -0.03 -18.82
N TRP A 393 6.52 -1.11 -18.06
CA TRP A 393 6.30 -1.09 -16.61
C TRP A 393 7.19 -0.09 -15.89
N GLY A 394 8.47 -0.04 -16.25
CA GLY A 394 9.41 0.94 -15.70
C GLY A 394 8.96 2.38 -15.94
N VAL A 395 8.60 2.70 -17.18
CA VAL A 395 8.08 4.03 -17.55
C VAL A 395 6.78 4.33 -16.82
N ALA A 396 5.82 3.40 -16.77
CA ALA A 396 4.54 3.58 -16.09
C ALA A 396 4.73 3.90 -14.60
N LEU A 397 5.62 3.20 -13.90
CA LEU A 397 5.90 3.44 -12.49
C LEU A 397 6.60 4.79 -12.26
N ILE A 398 7.49 5.22 -13.15
CA ILE A 398 8.13 6.54 -13.10
C ILE A 398 7.07 7.63 -13.34
N VAL A 399 6.17 7.44 -14.29
CA VAL A 399 5.04 8.36 -14.55
C VAL A 399 4.14 8.47 -13.33
N VAL A 400 3.79 7.36 -12.69
CA VAL A 400 3.00 7.35 -11.45
C VAL A 400 3.69 8.14 -10.34
N ALA A 401 5.00 7.92 -10.13
CA ALA A 401 5.77 8.67 -9.14
C ALA A 401 5.81 10.17 -9.45
N THR A 402 5.96 10.53 -10.72
CA THR A 402 5.99 11.93 -11.19
C THR A 402 4.62 12.59 -10.98
N LEU A 403 3.54 11.93 -11.38
CA LEU A 403 2.17 12.44 -11.20
C LEU A 403 1.84 12.64 -9.72
N ALA A 404 2.23 11.68 -8.86
CA ALA A 404 2.05 11.82 -7.43
C ALA A 404 2.80 13.06 -6.87
N ALA A 405 4.02 13.31 -7.32
CA ALA A 405 4.79 14.49 -6.94
C ALA A 405 4.17 15.79 -7.47
N LEU A 406 3.65 15.79 -8.69
CA LEU A 406 2.95 16.93 -9.28
C LEU A 406 1.66 17.26 -8.53
N ILE A 407 0.85 16.25 -8.20
CA ILE A 407 -0.38 16.42 -7.41
C ILE A 407 -0.02 17.00 -6.03
N ALA A 408 0.98 16.44 -5.35
CA ALA A 408 1.43 16.98 -4.06
C ALA A 408 1.96 18.42 -4.18
N SER A 409 2.55 18.80 -5.32
CA SER A 409 3.07 20.14 -5.55
C SER A 409 1.96 21.22 -5.65
N THR A 410 0.71 20.83 -5.94
CA THR A 410 -0.42 21.78 -5.93
C THR A 410 -0.69 22.31 -4.50
N ALA A 411 -0.32 21.54 -3.48
CA ALA A 411 -0.39 22.00 -2.09
C ALA A 411 0.64 23.14 -1.81
N LEU A 412 1.78 23.18 -2.51
CA LEU A 412 2.78 24.23 -2.34
C LEU A 412 2.24 25.62 -2.69
N THR A 413 1.40 25.75 -3.72
CA THR A 413 0.84 27.05 -4.12
C THR A 413 -0.03 27.69 -3.05
N ARG A 414 -0.71 26.86 -2.25
CA ARG A 414 -1.54 27.33 -1.12
C ARG A 414 -0.73 27.64 0.14
N THR A 415 0.42 26.99 0.30
CA THR A 415 1.24 27.12 1.50
C THR A 415 2.34 28.19 1.39
N THR A 416 2.64 28.68 0.20
CA THR A 416 3.67 29.73 -0.05
C THR A 416 3.09 31.14 -0.12
N GLN A 417 1.81 31.36 0.21
CA GLN A 417 1.21 32.69 0.26
C GLN A 417 1.80 33.53 1.40
N PRO A 418 2.01 34.84 1.22
CA PRO A 418 2.62 35.74 2.22
C PRO A 418 1.88 35.77 3.56
N ASP A 419 0.58 35.48 3.56
CA ASP A 419 -0.25 35.44 4.76
C ASP A 419 0.19 34.33 5.75
N GLN A 420 0.93 33.33 5.28
CA GLN A 420 1.49 32.26 6.15
C GLN A 420 2.66 32.75 7.01
N LEU A 421 3.24 33.90 6.71
CA LEU A 421 4.32 34.53 7.48
C LEU A 421 3.77 35.43 8.58
N ARG A 422 2.49 35.83 8.51
CA ARG A 422 1.84 36.64 9.56
C ARG A 422 1.58 35.73 10.76
N VAL A 423 2.27 36.01 11.85
CA VAL A 423 1.99 35.37 13.12
C VAL A 423 0.64 35.90 13.59
N PRO A 424 -0.36 35.06 13.88
CA PRO A 424 -1.52 35.55 14.62
C PRO A 424 -1.04 36.04 15.97
N ALA A 425 -1.31 37.32 16.24
CA ALA A 425 -1.04 37.96 17.51
C ALA A 425 -1.77 37.25 18.67
#